data_112b950314c071b8966235f095c65e7d
#
_entry.id   112b950314c071b8966235f095c65e7d
#
_cell.length_a   1.000
_cell.length_b   1.000
_cell.length_c   1.000
_cell.angle_alpha   90.00
_cell.angle_beta   90.00
_cell.angle_gamma   90.00
#
_symmetry.space_group_name_H-M   'P 1'
#
loop_
_entity.id
_entity.type
_entity.pdbx_description
1 polymer ?
#
loop_
_entity_poly.entity_id
_entity_poly.type
_entity_poly.pdbx_seq_one_letter_code
_entity_poly.pdbx_strand_id
1 'polypeptide(L)'
;MCTALSFNQFFGRNLDYEFSYGEQVAVTPRNYDFHFRHLDQHESHYAIVGMAHVFEEYPLYYDAMNENFPGNADYKEPAEDVDNVASFEFIPWILSQCANVKEAKAVLENTNVCATPFNEHFPVAELHYMISDENESIVVECMEDGMHVYDNPTHVLTNNPPLPMQLFRLNDYMYLSNKQPENNFGLDLTAYSRGFGAMGLPGDL
;
A
#
# COMPACT_ATOMS: atom_id res chain seq x y z
N MET A 1 5.53 11.35 5.65
CA MET A 1 5.78 9.89 5.40
C MET A 1 4.47 9.14 5.63
N CYS A 2 4.00 8.39 4.64
CA CYS A 2 2.74 7.65 4.74
C CYS A 2 2.96 6.25 5.28
N THR A 3 1.96 5.72 5.98
CA THR A 3 1.98 4.34 6.50
C THR A 3 0.57 3.78 6.44
N ALA A 4 0.41 2.61 5.86
CA ALA A 4 -0.81 1.82 5.91
C ALA A 4 -0.59 0.60 6.81
N LEU A 5 -1.64 0.20 7.50
CA LEU A 5 -1.63 -1.02 8.31
C LEU A 5 -2.99 -1.72 8.28
N SER A 6 -2.97 -3.04 8.36
CA SER A 6 -4.18 -3.83 8.62
C SER A 6 -4.01 -4.63 9.91
N PHE A 7 -5.11 -4.78 10.66
CA PHE A 7 -5.15 -5.56 11.90
C PHE A 7 -6.54 -6.17 12.05
N ASN A 8 -6.65 -7.47 11.91
CA ASN A 8 -7.94 -8.18 11.83
C ASN A 8 -8.84 -7.53 10.75
N GLN A 9 -10.05 -7.09 11.14
CA GLN A 9 -11.00 -6.39 10.26
C GLN A 9 -10.76 -4.88 10.12
N PHE A 10 -9.72 -4.34 10.75
CA PHE A 10 -9.42 -2.92 10.68
C PHE A 10 -8.34 -2.64 9.65
N PHE A 11 -8.53 -1.61 8.86
CA PHE A 11 -7.54 -1.01 7.99
C PHE A 11 -7.40 0.45 8.32
N GLY A 12 -6.18 0.94 8.41
CA GLY A 12 -5.90 2.34 8.71
C GLY A 12 -4.70 2.84 7.95
N ARG A 13 -4.73 4.13 7.66
CA ARG A 13 -3.64 4.80 6.97
C ARG A 13 -3.49 6.23 7.46
N ASN A 14 -2.27 6.74 7.55
CA ASN A 14 -2.01 8.17 7.63
C ASN A 14 -1.57 8.71 6.27
N LEU A 15 -2.06 9.91 5.95
CA LEU A 15 -1.59 10.74 4.85
C LEU A 15 -0.71 11.84 5.46
N ASP A 16 0.57 11.81 5.14
CA ASP A 16 1.53 12.77 5.70
C ASP A 16 2.03 13.70 4.58
N TYR A 17 1.18 14.67 4.27
CA TYR A 17 1.41 15.71 3.26
C TYR A 17 1.48 17.10 3.87
N GLU A 18 2.12 18.00 3.14
CA GLU A 18 2.23 19.42 3.52
C GLU A 18 0.95 20.21 3.23
N PHE A 19 0.05 19.68 2.40
CA PHE A 19 -1.21 20.32 2.00
C PHE A 19 -2.29 19.28 1.66
N SER A 20 -3.56 19.70 1.74
CA SER A 20 -4.71 18.85 1.37
C SER A 20 -4.95 18.91 -0.12
N TYR A 21 -5.27 17.75 -0.71
CA TYR A 21 -5.74 17.62 -2.09
C TYR A 21 -7.28 17.64 -2.17
N GLY A 22 -7.97 18.00 -1.08
CA GLY A 22 -9.43 18.01 -1.03
C GLY A 22 -10.01 16.60 -0.83
N GLU A 23 -9.35 15.80 0.00
CA GLU A 23 -9.75 14.44 0.33
C GLU A 23 -11.11 14.43 1.01
N GLN A 24 -11.95 13.52 0.60
CA GLN A 24 -13.29 13.30 1.17
C GLN A 24 -13.64 11.83 1.18
N VAL A 25 -14.56 11.44 2.06
CA VAL A 25 -15.13 10.10 2.03
C VAL A 25 -16.02 9.97 0.80
N ALA A 26 -15.65 9.06 -0.09
CA ALA A 26 -16.43 8.73 -1.26
C ALA A 26 -17.08 7.37 -1.10
N VAL A 27 -18.34 7.27 -1.52
CA VAL A 27 -19.08 6.01 -1.57
C VAL A 27 -19.49 5.75 -3.01
N THR A 28 -18.88 4.74 -3.62
CA THR A 28 -19.28 4.27 -4.94
C THR A 28 -20.28 3.12 -4.78
N PRO A 29 -21.54 3.29 -5.21
CA PRO A 29 -22.53 2.24 -5.06
C PRO A 29 -22.23 1.02 -5.93
N ARG A 30 -22.92 -0.10 -5.65
CA ARG A 30 -22.88 -1.27 -6.55
C ARG A 30 -23.31 -0.84 -7.96
N ASN A 31 -22.65 -1.43 -8.94
CA ASN A 31 -22.92 -1.17 -10.36
C ASN A 31 -22.76 0.30 -10.76
N TYR A 32 -21.89 1.04 -10.08
CA TYR A 32 -21.42 2.34 -10.53
C TYR A 32 -20.64 2.16 -11.85
N ASP A 33 -20.92 2.98 -12.85
CA ASP A 33 -20.32 2.87 -14.18
C ASP A 33 -18.89 3.43 -14.18
N PHE A 34 -17.94 2.58 -13.81
CA PHE A 34 -16.52 2.93 -13.95
C PHE A 34 -16.10 2.87 -15.41
N HIS A 35 -15.62 3.97 -15.93
CA HIS A 35 -15.03 4.07 -17.26
C HIS A 35 -13.51 3.87 -17.17
N PHE A 36 -13.07 2.63 -17.21
CA PHE A 36 -11.66 2.30 -17.25
C PHE A 36 -11.03 2.63 -18.60
N ARG A 37 -9.77 3.08 -18.61
CA ARG A 37 -9.09 3.58 -19.82
C ARG A 37 -8.79 2.50 -20.85
N HIS A 38 -8.50 1.30 -20.40
CA HIS A 38 -8.03 0.20 -21.23
C HIS A 38 -8.91 -1.06 -21.15
N LEU A 39 -9.97 -1.02 -20.37
CA LEU A 39 -10.84 -2.17 -20.11
C LEU A 39 -12.26 -1.88 -20.56
N ASP A 40 -12.98 -2.93 -20.91
CA ASP A 40 -14.42 -2.85 -21.12
C ASP A 40 -15.15 -2.56 -19.80
N GLN A 41 -16.40 -2.04 -19.91
CA GLN A 41 -17.22 -1.74 -18.75
C GLN A 41 -17.52 -3.01 -17.94
N HIS A 42 -17.39 -2.94 -16.62
CA HIS A 42 -17.87 -3.96 -15.72
C HIS A 42 -19.33 -3.68 -15.33
N GLU A 43 -20.25 -4.49 -15.83
CA GLU A 43 -21.69 -4.33 -15.58
C GLU A 43 -22.09 -4.60 -14.11
N SER A 44 -21.22 -5.22 -13.32
CA SER A 44 -21.53 -5.62 -11.95
C SER A 44 -20.28 -5.57 -11.08
N HIS A 45 -20.31 -4.80 -10.01
CA HIS A 45 -19.20 -4.72 -9.05
C HIS A 45 -19.68 -4.47 -7.61
N TYR A 46 -18.78 -4.69 -6.65
CA TYR A 46 -19.02 -4.38 -5.23
C TYR A 46 -19.12 -2.86 -5.01
N ALA A 47 -19.83 -2.47 -3.95
CA ALA A 47 -19.78 -1.10 -3.46
C ALA A 47 -18.40 -0.82 -2.84
N ILE A 48 -17.87 0.39 -3.06
CA ILE A 48 -16.57 0.82 -2.54
C ILE A 48 -16.79 2.02 -1.62
N VAL A 49 -16.13 2.02 -0.46
CA VAL A 49 -16.07 3.16 0.45
C VAL A 49 -14.60 3.45 0.74
N GLY A 50 -14.20 4.69 0.59
CA GLY A 50 -12.81 5.07 0.84
C GLY A 50 -12.61 6.58 0.85
N MET A 51 -11.39 7.00 1.12
CA MET A 51 -10.97 8.38 0.93
C MET A 51 -10.59 8.63 -0.52
N ALA A 52 -11.12 9.66 -1.10
CA ALA A 52 -10.84 10.00 -2.50
C ALA A 52 -10.79 11.51 -2.72
N HIS A 53 -10.08 11.94 -3.75
CA HIS A 53 -10.32 13.20 -4.42
C HIS A 53 -11.36 12.96 -5.52
N VAL A 54 -12.48 13.68 -5.49
CA VAL A 54 -13.50 13.54 -6.53
C VAL A 54 -13.32 14.64 -7.56
N PHE A 55 -12.98 14.26 -8.78
CA PHE A 55 -12.82 15.18 -9.91
C PHE A 55 -13.78 14.79 -11.02
N GLU A 56 -14.66 15.74 -11.45
CA GLU A 56 -15.67 15.50 -12.49
C GLU A 56 -16.49 14.22 -12.28
N GLU A 57 -16.95 14.03 -11.04
CA GLU A 57 -17.70 12.85 -10.60
C GLU A 57 -16.90 11.54 -10.54
N TYR A 58 -15.62 11.51 -10.93
CA TYR A 58 -14.77 10.34 -10.83
C TYR A 58 -14.01 10.31 -9.48
N PRO A 59 -14.13 9.24 -8.68
CA PRO A 59 -13.41 9.12 -7.42
C PRO A 59 -11.99 8.59 -7.64
N LEU A 60 -11.00 9.45 -7.45
CA LEU A 60 -9.60 9.07 -7.37
C LEU A 60 -9.31 8.63 -5.94
N TYR A 61 -9.36 7.32 -5.69
CA TYR A 61 -9.22 6.74 -4.37
C TYR A 61 -7.78 6.78 -3.86
N TYR A 62 -7.62 7.13 -2.58
CA TYR A 62 -6.36 7.07 -1.83
C TYR A 62 -6.28 5.87 -0.89
N ASP A 63 -7.40 5.32 -0.44
CA ASP A 63 -7.43 4.15 0.42
C ASP A 63 -6.80 2.96 -0.29
N ALA A 64 -6.07 2.17 0.45
CA ALA A 64 -5.24 1.08 -0.06
C ALA A 64 -4.10 1.54 -0.99
N MET A 65 -3.87 2.85 -1.14
CA MET A 65 -2.72 3.43 -1.82
C MET A 65 -1.73 4.01 -0.82
N ASN A 66 -0.48 3.67 -0.95
CA ASN A 66 0.59 4.50 -0.44
C ASN A 66 1.03 5.47 -1.53
N GLU A 67 1.16 6.73 -1.15
CA GLU A 67 1.45 7.75 -2.10
C GLU A 67 2.91 7.99 -2.34
N ASN A 68 3.10 8.31 -3.59
CA ASN A 68 4.08 9.17 -4.21
C ASN A 68 5.36 9.44 -3.41
N PHE A 69 6.34 8.56 -3.66
CA PHE A 69 7.74 8.95 -3.53
C PHE A 69 8.39 8.81 -4.90
N PRO A 70 9.11 9.85 -5.38
CA PRO A 70 9.76 9.78 -6.65
C PRO A 70 10.70 8.58 -6.74
N GLY A 71 10.50 7.74 -7.72
CA GLY A 71 11.49 6.78 -8.17
C GLY A 71 11.24 5.31 -7.93
N ASN A 72 10.01 4.83 -7.67
CA ASN A 72 9.80 3.41 -7.38
C ASN A 72 8.81 2.66 -8.24
N ALA A 73 7.92 3.32 -8.95
CA ALA A 73 7.02 2.61 -9.84
C ALA A 73 7.49 2.79 -11.29
N ASP A 74 7.83 1.68 -11.92
CA ASP A 74 8.11 1.60 -13.35
C ASP A 74 6.94 0.89 -14.02
N TYR A 75 5.94 1.66 -14.43
CA TYR A 75 4.77 1.14 -15.13
C TYR A 75 5.10 0.85 -16.59
N LYS A 76 4.55 -0.24 -17.09
CA LYS A 76 4.75 -0.65 -18.48
C LYS A 76 3.70 -0.03 -19.40
N GLU A 77 3.98 -0.05 -20.69
CA GLU A 77 2.98 0.28 -21.70
C GLU A 77 1.89 -0.81 -21.75
N PRO A 78 0.68 -0.48 -22.22
CA PRO A 78 -0.36 -1.49 -22.43
C PRO A 78 0.14 -2.65 -23.31
N ALA A 79 -0.15 -3.89 -22.91
CA ALA A 79 0.25 -5.10 -23.54
C ALA A 79 -0.95 -5.89 -24.07
N GLU A 80 -0.73 -6.78 -25.05
CA GLU A 80 -1.75 -7.68 -25.55
C GLU A 80 -2.01 -8.85 -24.58
N ASP A 81 -3.21 -9.40 -24.59
CA ASP A 81 -3.62 -10.56 -23.80
C ASP A 81 -3.54 -10.42 -22.27
N VAL A 82 -3.56 -9.18 -21.75
CA VAL A 82 -3.60 -8.88 -20.31
C VAL A 82 -4.58 -7.75 -20.01
N ASP A 83 -5.03 -7.67 -18.78
CA ASP A 83 -5.89 -6.60 -18.29
C ASP A 83 -5.04 -5.35 -17.98
N ASN A 84 -5.05 -4.38 -18.89
CA ASN A 84 -4.32 -3.14 -18.72
C ASN A 84 -5.12 -2.18 -17.84
N VAL A 85 -4.52 -1.72 -16.74
CA VAL A 85 -5.16 -0.87 -15.74
C VAL A 85 -4.32 0.37 -15.50
N ALA A 86 -4.88 1.55 -15.65
CA ALA A 86 -4.17 2.76 -15.29
C ALA A 86 -3.91 2.80 -13.77
N SER A 87 -2.78 3.37 -13.34
CA SER A 87 -2.38 3.36 -11.93
C SER A 87 -3.45 3.95 -11.00
N PHE A 88 -4.15 5.01 -11.41
CA PHE A 88 -5.24 5.62 -10.63
C PHE A 88 -6.54 4.79 -10.61
N GLU A 89 -6.68 3.81 -11.50
CA GLU A 89 -7.83 2.90 -11.61
C GLU A 89 -7.63 1.61 -10.81
N PHE A 90 -6.41 1.35 -10.33
CA PHE A 90 -6.05 0.08 -9.70
C PHE A 90 -6.91 -0.24 -8.47
N ILE A 91 -7.18 0.73 -7.60
CA ILE A 91 -8.02 0.54 -6.42
C ILE A 91 -9.45 0.13 -6.80
N PRO A 92 -10.19 0.94 -7.60
CA PRO A 92 -11.54 0.54 -8.00
C PRO A 92 -11.54 -0.75 -8.83
N TRP A 93 -10.49 -1.02 -9.62
CA TRP A 93 -10.35 -2.26 -10.37
C TRP A 93 -10.35 -3.49 -9.47
N ILE A 94 -9.51 -3.50 -8.45
CA ILE A 94 -9.43 -4.62 -7.50
C ILE A 94 -10.69 -4.71 -6.64
N LEU A 95 -11.11 -3.60 -6.02
CA LEU A 95 -12.21 -3.61 -5.06
C LEU A 95 -13.58 -3.85 -5.71
N SER A 96 -13.73 -3.58 -6.99
CA SER A 96 -14.98 -3.85 -7.70
C SER A 96 -15.24 -5.34 -7.89
N GLN A 97 -14.21 -6.16 -8.00
CA GLN A 97 -14.35 -7.56 -8.40
C GLN A 97 -13.85 -8.58 -7.37
N CYS A 98 -12.98 -8.18 -6.44
CA CYS A 98 -12.38 -9.08 -5.46
C CYS A 98 -13.01 -8.89 -4.08
N ALA A 99 -13.43 -9.99 -3.46
CA ALA A 99 -13.95 -10.00 -2.10
C ALA A 99 -12.88 -10.32 -1.03
N ASN A 100 -11.70 -10.78 -1.43
CA ASN A 100 -10.60 -11.18 -0.55
C ASN A 100 -9.25 -11.14 -1.29
N VAL A 101 -8.16 -11.26 -0.53
CA VAL A 101 -6.79 -11.24 -1.07
C VAL A 101 -6.51 -12.39 -2.03
N LYS A 102 -7.10 -13.56 -1.82
CA LYS A 102 -6.92 -14.71 -2.72
C LYS A 102 -7.49 -14.43 -4.12
N GLU A 103 -8.66 -13.80 -4.20
CA GLU A 103 -9.25 -13.38 -5.47
C GLU A 103 -8.42 -12.29 -6.12
N ALA A 104 -7.91 -11.33 -5.34
CA ALA A 104 -7.02 -10.30 -5.84
C ALA A 104 -5.74 -10.88 -6.42
N LYS A 105 -5.09 -11.84 -5.75
CA LYS A 105 -3.91 -12.54 -6.31
C LYS A 105 -4.21 -13.16 -7.68
N ALA A 106 -5.35 -13.81 -7.83
CA ALA A 106 -5.73 -14.43 -9.10
C ALA A 106 -5.96 -13.42 -10.24
N VAL A 107 -6.58 -12.27 -9.92
CA VAL A 107 -6.76 -11.17 -10.89
C VAL A 107 -5.41 -10.58 -11.28
N LEU A 108 -4.51 -10.39 -10.31
CA LEU A 108 -3.19 -9.78 -10.52
C LEU A 108 -2.27 -10.62 -11.42
N GLU A 109 -2.49 -11.95 -11.53
CA GLU A 109 -1.73 -12.81 -12.46
C GLU A 109 -1.86 -12.38 -13.93
N ASN A 110 -2.98 -11.73 -14.29
CA ASN A 110 -3.23 -11.26 -15.65
C ASN A 110 -3.32 -9.74 -15.77
N THR A 111 -2.90 -8.99 -14.74
CA THR A 111 -3.00 -7.52 -14.70
C THR A 111 -1.67 -6.86 -15.06
N ASN A 112 -1.74 -5.82 -15.88
CA ASN A 112 -0.64 -4.92 -16.19
C ASN A 112 -1.01 -3.49 -15.76
N VAL A 113 -0.27 -2.92 -14.82
CA VAL A 113 -0.49 -1.53 -14.39
C VAL A 113 0.24 -0.59 -15.32
N CYS A 114 -0.49 0.35 -15.94
CA CYS A 114 0.01 1.19 -17.01
C CYS A 114 0.28 2.64 -16.59
N ALA A 115 1.27 3.26 -17.26
CA ALA A 115 1.62 4.66 -17.14
C ALA A 115 0.62 5.59 -17.85
N THR A 116 -0.67 5.46 -17.55
CA THR A 116 -1.73 6.27 -18.14
C THR A 116 -2.16 7.36 -17.17
N PRO A 117 -2.00 8.65 -17.50
CA PRO A 117 -2.43 9.73 -16.62
C PRO A 117 -3.96 9.87 -16.61
N PHE A 118 -4.50 10.40 -15.52
CA PHE A 118 -5.93 10.71 -15.45
C PHE A 118 -6.28 11.84 -16.43
N ASN A 119 -5.52 12.94 -16.39
CA ASN A 119 -5.58 14.05 -17.33
C ASN A 119 -4.30 14.91 -17.25
N GLU A 120 -4.29 16.06 -17.93
CA GLU A 120 -3.13 16.97 -17.92
C GLU A 120 -2.81 17.55 -16.53
N HIS A 121 -3.79 17.63 -15.63
CA HIS A 121 -3.64 18.19 -14.28
C HIS A 121 -3.22 17.13 -13.25
N PHE A 122 -3.53 15.87 -13.55
CA PHE A 122 -3.20 14.72 -12.71
C PHE A 122 -2.33 13.73 -13.51
N PRO A 123 -1.02 13.96 -13.52
CA PRO A 123 -0.07 13.07 -14.18
C PRO A 123 -0.01 11.70 -13.49
N VAL A 124 0.72 10.78 -14.10
CA VAL A 124 0.96 9.47 -13.50
C VAL A 124 1.68 9.62 -12.17
N ALA A 125 1.10 9.04 -11.13
CA ALA A 125 1.72 8.96 -9.81
C ALA A 125 2.43 7.61 -9.66
N GLU A 126 3.66 7.63 -9.14
CA GLU A 126 4.44 6.43 -8.84
C GLU A 126 3.96 5.83 -7.52
N LEU A 127 3.16 4.78 -7.60
CA LEU A 127 2.45 4.20 -6.47
C LEU A 127 2.86 2.75 -6.24
N HIS A 128 2.77 2.33 -4.98
CA HIS A 128 2.71 0.94 -4.60
C HIS A 128 1.43 0.70 -3.77
N TYR A 129 0.93 -0.51 -3.74
CA TYR A 129 -0.38 -0.79 -3.21
C TYR A 129 -0.33 -1.88 -2.15
N MET A 130 -1.16 -1.74 -1.12
CA MET A 130 -1.41 -2.76 -0.12
C MET A 130 -2.84 -3.24 -0.24
N ILE A 131 -3.03 -4.54 -0.38
CA ILE A 131 -4.33 -5.19 -0.41
C ILE A 131 -4.40 -6.14 0.78
N SER A 132 -5.42 -6.00 1.60
CA SER A 132 -5.55 -6.81 2.82
C SER A 132 -6.99 -7.22 3.04
N ASP A 133 -7.15 -8.41 3.61
CA ASP A 133 -8.39 -8.86 4.24
C ASP A 133 -8.12 -9.24 5.71
N GLU A 134 -9.05 -9.92 6.36
CA GLU A 134 -8.89 -10.31 7.77
C GLU A 134 -7.79 -11.38 7.99
N ASN A 135 -7.36 -12.08 6.95
CA ASN A 135 -6.46 -13.22 7.02
C ASN A 135 -5.10 -12.95 6.41
N GLU A 136 -5.05 -12.19 5.31
CA GLU A 136 -3.86 -12.00 4.49
C GLU A 136 -3.64 -10.53 4.15
N SER A 137 -2.39 -10.22 3.87
CA SER A 137 -1.98 -8.93 3.29
C SER A 137 -0.96 -9.17 2.19
N ILE A 138 -1.08 -8.43 1.10
CA ILE A 138 -0.11 -8.41 0.01
C ILE A 138 0.27 -6.98 -0.34
N VAL A 139 1.43 -6.84 -0.95
CA VAL A 139 1.92 -5.59 -1.52
C VAL A 139 2.16 -5.78 -3.00
N VAL A 140 1.70 -4.83 -3.80
CA VAL A 140 1.92 -4.78 -5.25
C VAL A 140 2.86 -3.63 -5.56
N GLU A 141 3.98 -3.93 -6.17
CA GLU A 141 5.01 -2.97 -6.57
C GLU A 141 5.36 -3.17 -8.05
N CYS A 142 5.27 -2.10 -8.83
CA CYS A 142 5.68 -2.09 -10.24
C CYS A 142 7.12 -1.59 -10.31
N MET A 143 8.03 -2.45 -10.74
CA MET A 143 9.45 -2.21 -10.77
C MET A 143 10.00 -2.31 -12.20
N GLU A 144 11.28 -1.93 -12.40
CA GLU A 144 11.92 -1.97 -13.72
C GLU A 144 11.83 -3.35 -14.39
N ASP A 145 11.89 -4.42 -13.62
CA ASP A 145 11.79 -5.80 -14.09
C ASP A 145 10.36 -6.35 -14.16
N GLY A 146 9.34 -5.58 -13.77
CA GLY A 146 7.92 -5.90 -13.87
C GLY A 146 7.11 -5.65 -12.59
N MET A 147 5.86 -6.07 -12.61
CA MET A 147 4.98 -6.01 -11.46
C MET A 147 5.22 -7.20 -10.53
N HIS A 148 5.42 -6.91 -9.27
CA HIS A 148 5.63 -7.89 -8.21
C HIS A 148 4.48 -7.89 -7.21
N VAL A 149 4.07 -9.08 -6.80
CA VAL A 149 3.08 -9.30 -5.74
C VAL A 149 3.75 -10.04 -4.59
N TYR A 150 3.92 -9.36 -3.46
CA TYR A 150 4.59 -9.91 -2.29
C TYR A 150 3.60 -10.22 -1.18
N ASP A 151 3.75 -11.37 -0.52
CA ASP A 151 3.09 -11.60 0.76
C ASP A 151 3.64 -10.62 1.81
N ASN A 152 2.76 -9.98 2.55
CA ASN A 152 3.12 -8.98 3.55
C ASN A 152 2.83 -9.49 4.98
N PRO A 153 3.76 -10.23 5.58
CA PRO A 153 3.55 -10.82 6.91
C PRO A 153 3.51 -9.78 8.05
N THR A 154 3.91 -8.55 7.77
CA THR A 154 3.90 -7.48 8.76
C THR A 154 2.54 -6.78 8.83
N HIS A 155 1.72 -6.92 7.80
CA HIS A 155 0.49 -6.15 7.64
C HIS A 155 0.70 -4.63 7.69
N VAL A 156 1.91 -4.17 7.37
CA VAL A 156 2.29 -2.75 7.34
C VAL A 156 2.97 -2.46 6.02
N LEU A 157 2.63 -1.36 5.42
CA LEU A 157 3.32 -0.81 4.25
C LEU A 157 3.68 0.66 4.53
N THR A 158 4.93 0.99 4.31
CA THR A 158 5.44 2.37 4.33
C THR A 158 5.89 2.75 2.92
N ASN A 159 6.76 3.74 2.83
CA ASN A 159 7.35 4.14 1.55
C ASN A 159 8.59 3.27 1.23
N ASN A 160 9.44 3.76 0.32
CA ASN A 160 10.70 3.13 -0.06
C ASN A 160 11.58 2.68 1.12
N PRO A 161 12.37 1.62 0.94
CA PRO A 161 12.59 0.82 -0.26
C PRO A 161 11.51 -0.26 -0.48
N PRO A 162 11.59 -1.07 -1.55
CA PRO A 162 10.65 -2.17 -1.82
C PRO A 162 10.51 -3.14 -0.65
N LEU A 163 9.33 -3.78 -0.54
CA LEU A 163 8.97 -4.63 0.60
C LEU A 163 10.03 -5.69 0.98
N PRO A 164 10.65 -6.42 0.04
CA PRO A 164 11.68 -7.41 0.41
C PRO A 164 12.88 -6.79 1.15
N MET A 165 13.25 -5.56 0.79
CA MET A 165 14.31 -4.85 1.49
C MET A 165 13.85 -4.35 2.86
N GLN A 166 12.60 -3.94 2.99
CA GLN A 166 12.02 -3.55 4.28
C GLN A 166 12.00 -4.76 5.24
N LEU A 167 11.52 -5.92 4.77
CA LEU A 167 11.52 -7.15 5.55
C LEU A 167 12.93 -7.59 5.94
N PHE A 168 13.90 -7.49 5.03
CA PHE A 168 15.30 -7.77 5.36
C PHE A 168 15.84 -6.86 6.47
N ARG A 169 15.52 -5.57 6.44
CA ARG A 169 15.94 -4.60 7.46
C ARG A 169 15.34 -4.84 8.84
N LEU A 170 14.23 -5.56 8.95
CA LEU A 170 13.70 -5.95 10.26
C LEU A 170 14.67 -6.81 11.07
N ASN A 171 15.64 -7.46 10.41
CA ASN A 171 16.70 -8.19 11.11
C ASN A 171 17.51 -7.29 12.06
N ASP A 172 17.67 -6.02 11.74
CA ASP A 172 18.37 -5.05 12.58
C ASP A 172 17.65 -4.79 13.92
N TYR A 173 16.36 -5.13 13.96
CA TYR A 173 15.47 -4.88 15.09
C TYR A 173 15.06 -6.16 15.85
N MET A 174 15.57 -7.33 15.47
CA MET A 174 15.21 -8.63 16.09
C MET A 174 15.42 -8.67 17.61
N TYR A 175 16.33 -7.85 18.10
CA TYR A 175 16.69 -7.80 19.53
C TYR A 175 16.01 -6.68 20.28
N LEU A 176 15.10 -5.93 19.65
CA LEU A 176 14.31 -4.94 20.34
C LEU A 176 13.44 -5.58 21.41
N SER A 177 13.48 -5.03 22.59
CA SER A 177 12.73 -5.49 23.76
C SER A 177 12.37 -4.29 24.63
N ASN A 178 11.23 -4.34 25.28
CA ASN A 178 10.85 -3.39 26.31
C ASN A 178 11.53 -3.70 27.68
N LYS A 179 12.43 -4.69 27.74
CA LYS A 179 13.15 -5.04 28.95
C LYS A 179 14.51 -4.38 28.99
N GLN A 180 14.97 -4.05 30.18
CA GLN A 180 16.32 -3.59 30.42
C GLN A 180 17.32 -4.66 29.94
N PRO A 181 18.31 -4.33 29.08
CA PRO A 181 19.34 -5.27 28.66
C PRO A 181 20.10 -5.83 29.86
N GLU A 182 20.46 -7.10 29.78
CA GLU A 182 21.35 -7.73 30.75
C GLU A 182 22.76 -7.10 30.70
N ASN A 183 23.37 -6.95 31.87
CA ASN A 183 24.75 -6.48 31.94
C ASN A 183 25.73 -7.64 31.62
N ASN A 184 26.23 -7.62 30.39
CA ASN A 184 27.20 -8.60 29.92
C ASN A 184 28.68 -8.17 30.17
N PHE A 185 28.89 -7.04 30.84
CA PHE A 185 30.22 -6.61 31.22
C PHE A 185 30.59 -7.18 32.59
N GLY A 186 31.87 -7.45 32.80
CA GLY A 186 32.41 -7.87 34.10
C GLY A 186 32.48 -6.76 35.16
N LEU A 187 31.80 -5.67 34.97
CA LEU A 187 31.75 -4.50 35.86
C LEU A 187 30.35 -4.33 36.45
N ASP A 188 30.29 -3.87 37.69
CA ASP A 188 29.03 -3.48 38.33
C ASP A 188 28.63 -2.09 37.82
N LEU A 189 27.73 -2.07 36.83
CA LEU A 189 27.27 -0.85 36.20
C LEU A 189 25.88 -0.50 36.67
N THR A 190 25.64 0.78 36.95
CA THR A 190 24.29 1.28 37.29
C THR A 190 23.38 1.14 36.08
N ALA A 191 22.32 0.34 36.21
CA ALA A 191 21.30 0.23 35.21
C ALA A 191 20.48 1.53 35.09
N TYR A 192 20.21 1.95 33.89
CA TYR A 192 19.27 3.03 33.58
C TYR A 192 18.51 2.66 32.32
N SER A 193 17.23 3.08 32.25
CA SER A 193 16.39 2.79 31.09
C SER A 193 17.01 3.38 29.81
N ARG A 194 17.30 2.50 28.87
CA ARG A 194 17.84 2.87 27.56
C ARG A 194 16.90 2.61 26.42
N GLY A 195 15.79 1.99 26.72
CA GLY A 195 14.86 1.69 25.68
C GLY A 195 14.96 0.30 25.12
N PHE A 196 14.28 0.11 24.02
CA PHE A 196 14.06 -1.16 23.37
C PHE A 196 15.37 -1.92 23.03
N GLY A 197 16.07 -2.41 24.02
CA GLY A 197 17.21 -3.31 23.86
C GLY A 197 18.43 -2.70 23.19
N ALA A 198 19.04 -3.44 22.27
CA ALA A 198 20.38 -3.18 21.74
C ALA A 198 20.53 -1.86 20.95
N MET A 199 19.46 -1.28 20.46
CA MET A 199 19.52 -0.06 19.62
C MET A 199 19.60 1.24 20.41
N GLY A 200 19.57 1.19 21.75
CA GLY A 200 19.58 2.39 22.59
C GLY A 200 18.37 3.30 22.42
N LEU A 201 17.28 2.77 21.90
CA LEU A 201 16.01 3.47 21.77
C LEU A 201 15.36 3.66 23.13
N PRO A 202 14.46 4.67 23.30
CA PRO A 202 13.73 4.87 24.53
C PRO A 202 12.96 3.62 24.91
N GLY A 203 13.21 3.05 26.10
CA GLY A 203 12.57 1.84 26.59
C GLY A 203 11.49 2.08 27.59
N ASP A 204 11.15 0.99 28.24
CA ASP A 204 10.28 1.06 29.41
C ASP A 204 10.83 2.01 30.46
N LEU A 205 9.95 2.72 31.06
CA LEU A 205 10.21 3.60 32.20
C LEU A 205 9.97 2.87 33.51
#